data_920eb33effd08edcb436b5d7e2f33ea7
#
_entry.id   920eb33effd08edcb436b5d7e2f33ea7
#
_cell.length_a   1.000
_cell.length_b   1.000
_cell.length_c   1.000
_cell.angle_alpha   90.00
_cell.angle_beta   90.00
_cell.angle_gamma   90.00
#
_symmetry.space_group_name_H-M   'P 1'
#
loop_
_entity.id
_entity.type
_entity.pdbx_description
1 polymer ?
#
loop_
_entity_poly.entity_id
_entity_poly.type
_entity_poly.pdbx_seq_one_letter_code
_entity_poly.pdbx_strand_id
1 'polypeptide(L)'
;MRKHVISIVLLLVLAVLSSCTGTDPGRPDGTTEATENRYSELEIREYEGTRLDPSVGPRDNSIAGIQNVELEGYTLKITGLVKEEQSLTYEEVLAMPAAEKLITLHCVEGWEATVLWKGTSLGDLIQLAEADQKADTVIFHCVDGYTTSMSLADILDRNMI
;
A
#
# COMPACT_ATOMS: atom_id res chain seq x y z
N MET A 1 -34.92 40.44 0.42
CA MET A 1 -34.15 39.43 -0.29
C MET A 1 -32.94 40.11 -0.92
N ARG A 2 -31.76 40.03 -0.29
CA ARG A 2 -30.51 40.63 -0.79
C ARG A 2 -29.78 39.59 -1.64
N LYS A 3 -29.62 39.92 -2.92
CA LYS A 3 -28.78 39.10 -3.84
C LYS A 3 -27.31 39.49 -3.65
N HIS A 4 -26.49 38.56 -3.22
CA HIS A 4 -25.03 38.74 -3.17
C HIS A 4 -24.46 38.45 -4.56
N VAL A 5 -23.94 39.50 -5.19
CA VAL A 5 -23.21 39.44 -6.44
C VAL A 5 -21.74 39.19 -6.09
N ILE A 6 -21.18 38.06 -6.54
CA ILE A 6 -19.74 37.79 -6.44
C ILE A 6 -19.09 38.36 -7.70
N SER A 7 -18.26 39.38 -7.52
CA SER A 7 -17.47 39.99 -8.58
C SER A 7 -16.18 39.19 -8.75
N ILE A 8 -16.02 38.51 -9.89
CA ILE A 8 -14.79 37.83 -10.25
C ILE A 8 -13.90 38.80 -10.98
N VAL A 9 -12.81 39.24 -10.36
CA VAL A 9 -11.78 40.03 -11.02
C VAL A 9 -10.83 39.06 -11.72
N LEU A 10 -10.91 39.02 -13.04
CA LEU A 10 -10.01 38.24 -13.89
C LEU A 10 -8.69 39.02 -14.06
N LEU A 11 -7.67 38.62 -13.30
CA LEU A 11 -6.30 39.14 -13.45
C LEU A 11 -5.58 38.28 -14.49
N LEU A 12 -5.43 38.88 -15.70
CA LEU A 12 -4.65 38.27 -16.79
C LEU A 12 -3.16 38.44 -16.45
N VAL A 13 -2.53 37.41 -15.91
CA VAL A 13 -1.08 37.36 -15.74
C VAL A 13 -0.48 36.66 -16.97
N LEU A 14 0.28 37.43 -17.76
CA LEU A 14 1.12 36.89 -18.81
C LEU A 14 2.20 36.01 -18.17
N ALA A 15 2.03 34.68 -18.20
CA ALA A 15 3.09 33.76 -17.80
C ALA A 15 4.07 33.57 -18.91
N VAL A 16 5.27 34.10 -18.71
CA VAL A 16 6.47 33.79 -19.47
C VAL A 16 6.71 32.30 -19.34
N LEU A 17 6.76 31.58 -20.48
CA LEU A 17 7.14 30.18 -20.55
C LEU A 17 8.64 30.07 -20.18
N SER A 18 8.92 29.98 -18.90
CA SER A 18 10.18 29.48 -18.36
C SER A 18 10.02 27.98 -18.17
N SER A 19 10.67 27.23 -19.00
CA SER A 19 10.82 25.78 -18.94
C SER A 19 11.59 25.45 -17.66
N CYS A 20 10.89 25.39 -16.55
CA CYS A 20 11.42 24.80 -15.32
C CYS A 20 11.11 23.31 -15.34
N THR A 21 12.14 22.50 -15.54
CA THR A 21 12.21 21.16 -14.98
C THR A 21 12.10 21.30 -13.46
N GLY A 22 10.88 21.36 -12.95
CA GLY A 22 10.60 21.50 -11.54
C GLY A 22 10.73 20.14 -10.89
N THR A 23 11.90 19.84 -10.36
CA THR A 23 12.02 19.00 -9.18
C THR A 23 11.29 19.74 -8.06
N ASP A 24 10.18 19.20 -7.58
CA ASP A 24 9.46 19.70 -6.41
C ASP A 24 10.39 19.52 -5.19
N PRO A 25 10.92 20.60 -4.57
CA PRO A 25 11.89 20.47 -3.49
C PRO A 25 11.27 20.10 -2.14
N GLY A 26 9.99 19.72 -2.08
CA GLY A 26 9.24 19.49 -0.85
C GLY A 26 8.73 18.07 -0.63
N ARG A 27 8.80 17.19 -1.62
CA ARG A 27 8.45 15.79 -1.46
C ARG A 27 9.76 15.02 -1.25
N PRO A 28 9.95 14.30 -0.13
CA PRO A 28 11.07 13.38 -0.03
C PRO A 28 10.86 12.34 -1.13
N ASP A 29 11.66 12.46 -2.19
CA ASP A 29 11.76 11.47 -3.24
C ASP A 29 12.40 10.22 -2.60
N GLY A 30 11.56 9.39 -1.99
CA GLY A 30 11.98 8.22 -1.21
C GLY A 30 12.56 7.09 -2.05
N THR A 31 12.36 7.13 -3.37
CA THR A 31 13.01 6.26 -4.34
C THR A 31 14.30 6.89 -4.81
N THR A 32 15.35 6.76 -4.04
CA THR A 32 16.68 7.04 -4.57
C THR A 32 17.04 5.93 -5.56
N GLU A 33 17.77 6.27 -6.62
CA GLU A 33 18.38 5.32 -7.56
C GLU A 33 19.09 4.16 -6.83
N ALA A 34 19.62 4.42 -5.62
CA ALA A 34 20.18 3.42 -4.73
C ALA A 34 19.15 2.41 -4.18
N THR A 35 17.92 2.83 -3.94
CA THR A 35 16.84 1.94 -3.45
C THR A 35 16.32 1.07 -4.59
N GLU A 36 16.12 1.63 -5.77
CA GLU A 36 15.74 0.87 -6.97
C GLU A 36 16.80 -0.17 -7.33
N ASN A 37 18.08 0.20 -7.27
CA ASN A 37 19.20 -0.72 -7.54
C ASN A 37 19.30 -1.83 -6.49
N ARG A 38 19.06 -1.52 -5.20
CA ARG A 38 19.09 -2.50 -4.12
C ARG A 38 18.04 -3.60 -4.29
N TYR A 39 16.84 -3.25 -4.69
CA TYR A 39 15.76 -4.22 -4.89
C TYR A 39 15.89 -4.94 -6.23
N SER A 40 16.39 -4.31 -7.28
CA SER A 40 16.54 -4.91 -8.61
C SER A 40 17.43 -6.17 -8.64
N GLU A 41 18.38 -6.29 -7.71
CA GLU A 41 19.23 -7.46 -7.56
C GLU A 41 18.54 -8.64 -6.85
N LEU A 42 17.50 -8.36 -6.06
CA LEU A 42 16.77 -9.34 -5.24
C LEU A 42 15.44 -9.75 -5.86
N GLU A 43 14.89 -8.92 -6.71
CA GLU A 43 13.59 -9.15 -7.32
C GLU A 43 13.65 -10.11 -8.50
N ILE A 44 12.73 -11.06 -8.54
CA ILE A 44 12.49 -11.83 -9.75
C ILE A 44 11.72 -10.97 -10.75
N ARG A 45 12.08 -11.05 -12.03
CA ARG A 45 11.48 -10.26 -13.11
C ARG A 45 10.65 -11.08 -14.07
N GLU A 46 10.52 -12.37 -13.80
CA GLU A 46 9.70 -13.30 -14.56
C GLU A 46 9.18 -14.41 -13.63
N TYR A 47 7.93 -14.80 -13.82
CA TYR A 47 7.31 -15.92 -13.14
C TYR A 47 6.36 -16.63 -14.09
N GLU A 48 6.56 -17.93 -14.33
CA GLU A 48 5.76 -18.76 -15.24
C GLU A 48 5.51 -18.14 -16.64
N GLY A 49 6.56 -17.49 -17.20
CA GLY A 49 6.48 -16.81 -18.49
C GLY A 49 5.81 -15.43 -18.47
N THR A 50 5.40 -14.96 -17.29
CA THR A 50 4.85 -13.62 -17.12
C THR A 50 5.95 -12.67 -16.64
N ARG A 51 6.11 -11.53 -17.32
CA ARG A 51 7.00 -10.46 -16.89
C ARG A 51 6.43 -9.78 -15.64
N LEU A 52 7.29 -9.59 -14.65
CA LEU A 52 6.96 -8.88 -13.41
C LEU A 52 7.48 -7.44 -13.43
N ASP A 53 6.70 -6.54 -12.88
CA ASP A 53 7.09 -5.17 -12.62
C ASP A 53 7.88 -5.04 -11.30
N PRO A 54 8.59 -3.93 -11.08
CA PRO A 54 9.23 -3.66 -9.80
C PRO A 54 8.22 -3.66 -8.65
N SER A 55 8.59 -4.24 -7.50
CA SER A 55 7.72 -4.26 -6.30
C SER A 55 7.45 -2.86 -5.75
N VAL A 56 8.35 -1.93 -5.98
CA VAL A 56 8.19 -0.52 -5.57
C VAL A 56 7.22 0.24 -6.49
N GLY A 57 6.82 -0.35 -7.60
CA GLY A 57 5.92 0.27 -8.57
C GLY A 57 6.53 1.47 -9.30
N PRO A 58 5.83 1.99 -10.33
CA PRO A 58 6.33 3.09 -11.15
C PRO A 58 6.25 4.46 -10.46
N ARG A 59 5.53 4.55 -9.34
CA ARG A 59 5.36 5.78 -8.54
C ARG A 59 5.18 5.45 -7.08
N ASP A 60 5.83 6.22 -6.23
CA ASP A 60 5.62 6.18 -4.78
C ASP A 60 4.43 7.09 -4.42
N ASN A 61 3.34 6.47 -3.98
CA ASN A 61 2.13 7.14 -3.50
C ASN A 61 2.00 7.08 -1.97
N SER A 62 3.06 6.71 -1.26
CA SER A 62 3.06 6.72 0.21
C SER A 62 2.87 8.13 0.76
N ILE A 63 2.22 8.24 1.93
CA ILE A 63 1.93 9.55 2.54
C ILE A 63 3.14 10.16 3.26
N ALA A 64 4.15 9.34 3.56
CA ALA A 64 5.35 9.75 4.30
C ALA A 64 6.65 9.20 3.68
N GLY A 65 6.64 8.86 2.40
CA GLY A 65 7.76 8.23 1.70
C GLY A 65 7.92 6.74 2.02
N ILE A 66 8.89 6.09 1.37
CA ILE A 66 9.19 4.67 1.60
C ILE A 66 9.69 4.48 3.02
N GLN A 67 9.02 3.61 3.77
CA GLN A 67 9.35 3.33 5.15
C GLN A 67 10.43 2.26 5.25
N ASN A 68 11.40 2.49 6.11
CA ASN A 68 12.38 1.49 6.48
C ASN A 68 11.97 0.89 7.82
N VAL A 69 11.44 -0.34 7.79
CA VAL A 69 10.95 -1.03 8.98
C VAL A 69 12.01 -1.99 9.48
N GLU A 70 12.46 -1.80 10.72
CA GLU A 70 13.34 -2.75 11.38
C GLU A 70 12.54 -4.01 11.75
N LEU A 71 13.02 -5.16 11.28
CA LEU A 71 12.34 -6.44 11.54
C LEU A 71 12.51 -6.90 12.99
N GLU A 72 13.62 -6.52 13.64
CA GLU A 72 13.82 -6.77 15.06
C GLU A 72 12.81 -5.94 15.87
N GLY A 73 11.95 -6.63 16.59
CA GLY A 73 10.87 -6.00 17.36
C GLY A 73 9.62 -5.61 16.56
N TYR A 74 9.59 -5.87 15.25
CA TYR A 74 8.36 -5.72 14.47
C TYR A 74 7.29 -6.70 14.94
N THR A 75 6.05 -6.22 15.01
CA THR A 75 4.89 -7.07 15.30
C THR A 75 3.71 -6.73 14.40
N LEU A 76 3.08 -7.76 13.84
CA LEU A 76 1.78 -7.66 13.22
C LEU A 76 0.70 -7.79 14.32
N LYS A 77 -0.09 -6.74 14.49
CA LYS A 77 -1.15 -6.72 15.50
C LYS A 77 -2.51 -6.94 14.85
N ILE A 78 -3.33 -7.80 15.47
CA ILE A 78 -4.73 -8.01 15.11
C ILE A 78 -5.56 -7.68 16.34
N THR A 79 -6.42 -6.67 16.24
CA THR A 79 -7.17 -6.11 17.36
C THR A 79 -8.62 -5.80 16.96
N GLY A 80 -9.43 -5.37 17.90
CA GLY A 80 -10.81 -4.93 17.66
C GLY A 80 -11.85 -6.00 17.96
N LEU A 81 -12.76 -6.30 17.05
CA LEU A 81 -13.80 -7.32 17.23
C LEU A 81 -13.24 -8.73 17.05
N VAL A 82 -12.35 -9.12 17.95
CA VAL A 82 -11.72 -10.44 18.01
C VAL A 82 -11.84 -10.97 19.45
N LYS A 83 -11.82 -12.30 19.61
CA LYS A 83 -11.85 -12.91 20.93
C LYS A 83 -10.52 -12.74 21.66
N GLU A 84 -9.42 -12.89 20.92
CA GLU A 84 -8.07 -12.74 21.43
C GLU A 84 -7.26 -11.84 20.49
N GLU A 85 -6.77 -10.70 21.01
CA GLU A 85 -5.86 -9.85 20.28
C GLU A 85 -4.54 -10.60 20.03
N GLN A 86 -4.02 -10.50 18.82
CA GLN A 86 -2.78 -11.14 18.42
C GLN A 86 -1.68 -10.09 18.26
N SER A 87 -0.46 -10.49 18.56
CA SER A 87 0.76 -9.71 18.31
C SER A 87 1.82 -10.69 17.85
N LEU A 88 1.94 -10.84 16.52
CA LEU A 88 2.81 -11.82 15.87
C LEU A 88 4.12 -11.15 15.47
N THR A 89 5.24 -11.73 15.82
CA THR A 89 6.55 -11.32 15.30
C THR A 89 6.64 -11.62 13.80
N TYR A 90 7.62 -11.05 13.13
CA TYR A 90 7.85 -11.31 11.72
C TYR A 90 8.15 -12.78 11.45
N GLU A 91 8.92 -13.42 12.34
CA GLU A 91 9.25 -14.85 12.26
C GLU A 91 8.03 -15.75 12.44
N GLU A 92 7.12 -15.39 13.35
CA GLU A 92 5.86 -16.12 13.54
C GLU A 92 4.97 -16.02 12.30
N VAL A 93 4.87 -14.85 11.66
CA VAL A 93 4.16 -14.70 10.39
C VAL A 93 4.79 -15.53 9.28
N LEU A 94 6.14 -15.54 9.18
CA LEU A 94 6.86 -16.35 8.19
C LEU A 94 6.70 -17.87 8.39
N ALA A 95 6.46 -18.30 9.63
CA ALA A 95 6.22 -19.71 9.96
C ALA A 95 4.80 -20.20 9.61
N MET A 96 3.87 -19.30 9.34
CA MET A 96 2.51 -19.64 8.93
C MET A 96 2.48 -20.21 7.51
N PRO A 97 1.44 -20.98 7.15
CA PRO A 97 1.22 -21.40 5.77
C PRO A 97 1.19 -20.20 4.84
N ALA A 98 1.98 -20.25 3.78
CA ALA A 98 2.07 -19.18 2.79
C ALA A 98 1.51 -19.62 1.43
N ALA A 99 0.86 -18.71 0.73
CA ALA A 99 0.43 -18.85 -0.65
C ALA A 99 1.13 -17.81 -1.52
N GLU A 100 1.24 -18.12 -2.82
CA GLU A 100 1.75 -17.19 -3.82
C GLU A 100 0.61 -16.78 -4.75
N LYS A 101 0.55 -15.50 -5.09
CA LYS A 101 -0.43 -14.96 -6.04
C LYS A 101 0.22 -13.97 -7.00
N LEU A 102 0.03 -14.23 -8.29
CA LEU A 102 0.35 -13.27 -9.34
C LEU A 102 -0.81 -12.29 -9.48
N ILE A 103 -0.57 -11.02 -9.19
CA ILE A 103 -1.61 -9.99 -9.17
C ILE A 103 -1.15 -8.78 -9.97
N THR A 104 -2.03 -8.29 -10.85
CA THR A 104 -1.88 -6.98 -11.47
C THR A 104 -2.67 -5.95 -10.68
N LEU A 105 -1.97 -4.99 -10.10
CA LEU A 105 -2.57 -3.85 -9.42
C LEU A 105 -2.85 -2.76 -10.45
N HIS A 106 -4.08 -2.25 -10.45
CA HIS A 106 -4.50 -1.13 -11.29
C HIS A 106 -4.68 0.11 -10.43
N CYS A 107 -3.88 1.14 -10.69
CA CYS A 107 -3.99 2.41 -10.00
C CYS A 107 -5.00 3.34 -10.68
N VAL A 108 -5.70 4.14 -9.90
CA VAL A 108 -6.62 5.18 -10.41
C VAL A 108 -5.89 6.28 -11.21
N GLU A 109 -4.59 6.38 -11.08
CA GLU A 109 -3.74 7.27 -11.87
C GLU A 109 -3.42 6.74 -13.28
N GLY A 110 -3.96 5.57 -13.66
CA GLY A 110 -3.82 5.00 -14.99
C GLY A 110 -2.55 4.17 -15.24
N TRP A 111 -1.83 3.79 -14.18
CA TRP A 111 -0.74 2.83 -14.29
C TRP A 111 -1.13 1.47 -13.67
N GLU A 112 -0.44 0.45 -14.06
CA GLU A 112 -0.58 -0.89 -13.52
C GLU A 112 0.79 -1.49 -13.18
N ALA A 113 0.79 -2.46 -12.26
CA ALA A 113 1.98 -3.23 -11.92
C ALA A 113 1.61 -4.68 -11.62
N THR A 114 2.27 -5.61 -12.30
CA THR A 114 2.11 -7.04 -12.10
C THR A 114 3.23 -7.56 -11.22
N VAL A 115 2.89 -8.05 -10.04
CA VAL A 115 3.84 -8.54 -9.05
C VAL A 115 3.42 -9.90 -8.49
N LEU A 116 4.40 -10.70 -8.11
CA LEU A 116 4.17 -11.95 -7.38
C LEU A 116 4.17 -11.66 -5.89
N TRP A 117 3.02 -11.85 -5.27
CA TRP A 117 2.84 -11.74 -3.84
C TRP A 117 3.05 -13.09 -3.17
N LYS A 118 3.69 -13.09 -2.02
CA LYS A 118 3.82 -14.25 -1.15
C LYS A 118 3.52 -13.86 0.29
N GLY A 119 2.62 -14.60 0.93
CA GLY A 119 2.25 -14.32 2.31
C GLY A 119 1.24 -15.32 2.86
N THR A 120 0.92 -15.15 4.13
CA THR A 120 -0.15 -15.92 4.78
C THR A 120 -1.52 -15.37 4.40
N SER A 121 -2.52 -16.23 4.40
CA SER A 121 -3.90 -15.85 4.13
C SER A 121 -4.43 -14.91 5.23
N LEU A 122 -5.11 -13.84 4.83
CA LEU A 122 -5.86 -13.00 5.80
C LEU A 122 -6.96 -13.81 6.50
N GLY A 123 -7.53 -14.80 5.82
CA GLY A 123 -8.48 -15.74 6.43
C GLY A 123 -7.89 -16.52 7.60
N ASP A 124 -6.64 -16.98 7.48
CA ASP A 124 -5.95 -17.70 8.55
C ASP A 124 -5.67 -16.77 9.75
N LEU A 125 -5.29 -15.52 9.50
CA LEU A 125 -5.09 -14.52 10.55
C LEU A 125 -6.40 -14.17 11.27
N ILE A 126 -7.49 -14.01 10.52
CA ILE A 126 -8.85 -13.77 11.07
C ILE A 126 -9.32 -14.95 11.91
N GLN A 127 -9.06 -16.17 11.45
CA GLN A 127 -9.38 -17.38 12.20
C GLN A 127 -8.53 -17.50 13.47
N LEU A 128 -7.23 -17.22 13.39
CA LEU A 128 -6.32 -17.23 14.54
C LEU A 128 -6.78 -16.29 15.65
N ALA A 129 -7.27 -15.11 15.28
CA ALA A 129 -7.77 -14.12 16.23
C ALA A 129 -9.23 -14.40 16.71
N GLU A 130 -9.89 -15.43 16.18
CA GLU A 130 -11.29 -15.76 16.44
C GLU A 130 -12.20 -14.52 16.30
N ALA A 131 -12.23 -13.94 15.09
CA ALA A 131 -13.02 -12.73 14.83
C ALA A 131 -14.51 -12.92 15.21
N ASP A 132 -15.09 -11.90 15.85
CA ASP A 132 -16.51 -11.89 16.23
C ASP A 132 -17.39 -11.93 14.97
N GLN A 133 -18.51 -12.62 15.03
CA GLN A 133 -19.48 -12.72 13.92
C GLN A 133 -20.09 -11.37 13.52
N LYS A 134 -19.95 -10.35 14.36
CA LYS A 134 -20.39 -8.98 14.06
C LYS A 134 -19.35 -8.18 13.29
N ALA A 135 -18.13 -8.68 13.15
CA ALA A 135 -17.11 -8.04 12.35
C ALA A 135 -17.50 -8.15 10.88
N ASP A 136 -17.58 -7.02 10.18
CA ASP A 136 -17.91 -6.92 8.77
C ASP A 136 -16.82 -6.22 7.94
N THR A 137 -15.90 -5.55 8.61
CA THR A 137 -14.88 -4.71 7.99
C THR A 137 -13.53 -4.95 8.65
N VAL A 138 -12.47 -5.05 7.83
CA VAL A 138 -11.08 -5.07 8.27
C VAL A 138 -10.44 -3.73 7.91
N ILE A 139 -9.78 -3.09 8.88
CA ILE A 139 -9.03 -1.87 8.68
C ILE A 139 -7.54 -2.21 8.74
N PHE A 140 -6.81 -1.83 7.71
CA PHE A 140 -5.36 -1.98 7.64
C PHE A 140 -4.69 -0.67 8.06
N HIS A 141 -3.74 -0.77 8.97
CA HIS A 141 -2.95 0.36 9.46
C HIS A 141 -1.50 0.19 9.04
N CYS A 142 -0.96 1.16 8.33
CA CYS A 142 0.43 1.18 7.91
C CYS A 142 1.29 1.97 8.90
N VAL A 143 2.59 1.69 8.90
CA VAL A 143 3.55 2.34 9.82
C VAL A 143 3.72 3.83 9.56
N ASP A 144 3.44 4.30 8.34
CA ASP A 144 3.45 5.70 7.94
C ASP A 144 2.17 6.47 8.33
N GLY A 145 1.18 5.77 8.95
CA GLY A 145 -0.11 6.33 9.33
C GLY A 145 -1.19 6.23 8.25
N TYR A 146 -0.87 5.70 7.05
CA TYR A 146 -1.90 5.41 6.05
C TYR A 146 -2.85 4.32 6.56
N THR A 147 -4.13 4.45 6.23
CA THR A 147 -5.14 3.43 6.53
C THR A 147 -6.01 3.15 5.32
N THR A 148 -6.41 1.89 5.18
CA THR A 148 -7.41 1.47 4.21
C THR A 148 -8.32 0.42 4.82
N SER A 149 -9.45 0.12 4.18
CA SER A 149 -10.39 -0.88 4.68
C SER A 149 -10.97 -1.72 3.56
N MET A 150 -11.33 -2.94 3.91
CA MET A 150 -12.04 -3.87 3.03
C MET A 150 -13.13 -4.61 3.79
N SER A 151 -14.19 -5.03 3.09
CA SER A 151 -15.19 -5.89 3.70
C SER A 151 -14.58 -7.25 4.05
N LEU A 152 -14.96 -7.78 5.20
CA LEU A 152 -14.53 -9.11 5.63
C LEU A 152 -14.97 -10.19 4.61
N ALA A 153 -16.16 -10.04 4.04
CA ALA A 153 -16.67 -10.95 3.01
C ALA A 153 -15.76 -10.98 1.77
N ASP A 154 -15.36 -9.81 1.24
CA ASP A 154 -14.46 -9.74 0.07
C ASP A 154 -13.10 -10.37 0.34
N ILE A 155 -12.56 -10.18 1.56
CA ILE A 155 -11.28 -10.78 1.96
C ILE A 155 -11.36 -12.31 1.91
N LEU A 156 -12.42 -12.88 2.49
CA LEU A 156 -12.62 -14.32 2.57
C LEU A 156 -12.94 -14.92 1.19
N ASP A 157 -13.84 -14.31 0.43
CA ASP A 157 -14.27 -14.79 -0.90
C ASP A 157 -13.10 -14.80 -1.90
N ARG A 158 -12.22 -13.82 -1.82
CA ARG A 158 -11.03 -13.70 -2.70
C ARG A 158 -9.83 -14.45 -2.15
N ASN A 159 -9.94 -15.06 -0.96
CA ASN A 159 -8.83 -15.70 -0.26
C ASN A 159 -7.57 -14.82 -0.28
N MET A 160 -7.68 -13.58 0.21
CA MET A 160 -6.59 -12.60 0.15
C MET A 160 -5.40 -13.00 1.02
N ILE A 161 -4.19 -12.68 0.56
CA ILE A 161 -2.91 -12.88 1.26
C ILE A 161 -2.30 -11.53 1.59
#